data_c4e92f0aa562e36f32f1c5bc0a17bb0f
#
_entry.id   c4e92f0aa562e36f32f1c5bc0a17bb0f
#
_cell.length_a   1.000
_cell.length_b   1.000
_cell.length_c   1.000
_cell.angle_alpha   90.00
_cell.angle_beta   90.00
_cell.angle_gamma   90.00
#
_symmetry.space_group_name_H-M   'P 1'
#
loop_
_entity.id
_entity.type
_entity.pdbx_description
1 polymer ?
#
loop_
_entity_poly.entity_id
_entity_poly.type
_entity_poly.pdbx_seq_one_letter_code
_entity_poly.pdbx_strand_id
1 'polypeptide(L)'
;MLRIIEIEPKACPRPRVTRRGVFYPSSYIEWTKRCCSLLDSLRLPRLIGSIELDITFVIKRPQSLRRKADPEERIPHTKRPDLDNYLKSFLDAAQKSGLFEDDSQIYRINAEKKYSGKTENPRIIFHFKTT
;
A
#
# COMPACT_ATOMS: atom_id res chain seq x y z
N MET A 1 -15.97 -2.68 5.71
CA MET A 1 -15.67 -1.35 6.26
C MET A 1 -14.31 -0.89 5.82
N LEU A 2 -14.22 0.35 5.35
CA LEU A 2 -12.94 0.94 4.95
C LEU A 2 -12.04 1.15 6.15
N ARG A 3 -10.75 0.85 5.96
CA ARG A 3 -9.69 1.08 6.95
C ARG A 3 -8.66 2.00 6.36
N ILE A 4 -8.03 2.78 7.21
CA ILE A 4 -7.00 3.74 6.80
C ILE A 4 -5.77 3.53 7.67
N ILE A 5 -4.61 3.43 7.02
CA ILE A 5 -3.33 3.53 7.72
C ILE A 5 -2.59 4.76 7.24
N GLU A 6 -2.13 5.57 8.18
CA GLU A 6 -1.44 6.85 7.91
C GLU A 6 0.03 6.60 7.65
N ILE A 7 0.31 6.14 6.45
CA ILE A 7 1.67 5.88 5.97
C ILE A 7 1.76 6.28 4.50
N GLU A 8 2.88 6.86 4.11
CA GLU A 8 3.11 7.11 2.70
C GLU A 8 3.33 5.79 1.98
N PRO A 9 2.57 5.49 0.91
CA PRO A 9 2.78 4.28 0.14
C PRO A 9 4.21 4.21 -0.39
N LYS A 10 4.79 3.02 -0.36
CA LYS A 10 6.13 2.78 -0.89
C LYS A 10 6.09 1.59 -1.82
N ALA A 11 6.61 1.79 -3.03
CA ALA A 11 6.66 0.71 -4.01
C ALA A 11 7.70 -0.33 -3.61
N CYS A 12 7.40 -1.60 -3.89
CA CYS A 12 8.35 -2.68 -3.67
C CYS A 12 9.54 -2.49 -4.62
N PRO A 13 10.77 -2.32 -4.11
CA PRO A 13 11.94 -2.16 -4.95
C PRO A 13 12.39 -3.51 -5.51
N ARG A 14 13.22 -3.47 -6.53
CA ARG A 14 13.87 -4.68 -7.01
C ARG A 14 14.84 -5.18 -5.93
N PRO A 15 14.80 -6.47 -5.58
CA PRO A 15 15.75 -7.01 -4.63
C PRO A 15 17.15 -7.02 -5.21
N ARG A 16 18.14 -6.84 -4.35
CA ARG A 16 19.54 -6.99 -4.72
C ARG A 16 19.91 -8.46 -4.63
N VAL A 17 20.29 -9.06 -5.76
CA VAL A 17 20.70 -10.46 -5.81
C VAL A 17 22.22 -10.54 -5.72
N THR A 18 22.71 -11.28 -4.74
CA THR A 18 24.15 -11.53 -4.53
C THR A 18 24.35 -13.03 -4.32
N ARG A 19 25.62 -13.46 -4.27
CA ARG A 19 25.95 -14.86 -3.95
C ARG A 19 25.44 -15.29 -2.58
N ARG A 20 25.19 -14.33 -1.67
CA ARG A 20 24.72 -14.59 -0.30
C ARG A 20 23.19 -14.58 -0.18
N GLY A 21 22.47 -14.32 -1.26
CA GLY A 21 21.03 -14.34 -1.26
C GLY A 21 20.40 -13.08 -1.87
N VAL A 22 19.13 -12.87 -1.54
CA VAL A 22 18.32 -11.77 -2.04
C VAL A 22 18.12 -10.77 -0.91
N PHE A 23 18.44 -9.51 -1.15
CA PHE A 23 18.35 -8.45 -0.14
C PHE A 23 17.51 -7.28 -0.65
N TYR A 24 16.70 -6.73 0.23
CA TYR A 24 15.97 -5.49 -0.01
C TYR A 24 16.68 -4.31 0.66
N PRO A 25 16.53 -3.08 0.13
CA PRO A 25 17.06 -1.89 0.81
C PRO A 25 16.51 -1.76 2.23
N SER A 26 17.31 -1.23 3.13
CA SER A 26 16.92 -1.05 4.54
C SER A 26 15.69 -0.16 4.68
N SER A 27 15.55 0.85 3.82
CA SER A 27 14.38 1.74 3.83
C SER A 27 13.07 0.99 3.56
N TYR A 28 13.11 -0.02 2.69
CA TYR A 28 11.94 -0.86 2.42
C TYR A 28 11.62 -1.77 3.60
N ILE A 29 12.64 -2.34 4.21
CA ILE A 29 12.49 -3.21 5.39
C ILE A 29 11.85 -2.41 6.53
N GLU A 30 12.33 -1.20 6.78
CA GLU A 30 11.76 -0.31 7.81
C GLU A 30 10.32 0.06 7.49
N TRP A 31 10.03 0.38 6.24
CA TRP A 31 8.66 0.68 5.81
C TRP A 31 7.73 -0.51 6.05
N THR A 32 8.18 -1.72 5.71
CA THR A 32 7.40 -2.95 5.92
C THR A 32 7.09 -3.15 7.40
N LYS A 33 8.07 -2.95 8.27
CA LYS A 33 7.88 -3.06 9.72
C LYS A 33 6.86 -2.05 10.23
N ARG A 34 6.95 -0.80 9.77
CA ARG A 34 6.01 0.24 10.15
C ARG A 34 4.59 -0.07 9.66
N CYS A 35 4.47 -0.53 8.41
CA CYS A 35 3.19 -0.93 7.84
C CYS A 35 2.55 -2.08 8.64
N CYS A 36 3.35 -3.10 8.97
CA CYS A 36 2.90 -4.21 9.82
C CYS A 36 2.39 -3.70 11.18
N SER A 37 3.13 -2.80 11.83
CA SER A 37 2.72 -2.24 13.12
C SER A 37 1.40 -1.49 13.03
N LEU A 38 1.20 -0.72 11.96
CA LEU A 38 -0.05 0.01 11.75
C LEU A 38 -1.22 -0.94 11.49
N LEU A 39 -0.99 -2.00 10.70
CA LEU A 39 -2.01 -3.02 10.46
C LEU A 39 -2.38 -3.76 11.74
N ASP A 40 -1.38 -4.13 12.55
CA ASP A 40 -1.60 -4.79 13.84
C ASP A 40 -2.42 -3.91 14.79
N SER A 41 -2.17 -2.60 14.78
CA SER A 41 -2.88 -1.66 15.64
C SER A 41 -4.37 -1.58 15.35
N LEU A 42 -4.79 -1.94 14.13
CA LEU A 42 -6.20 -1.96 13.76
C LEU A 42 -6.95 -3.17 14.33
N ARG A 43 -6.23 -4.17 14.82
CA ARG A 43 -6.78 -5.39 15.43
C ARG A 43 -7.83 -6.07 14.55
N LEU A 44 -7.53 -6.17 13.26
CA LEU A 44 -8.40 -6.84 12.30
C LEU A 44 -8.41 -8.35 12.55
N PRO A 45 -9.58 -9.01 12.40
CA PRO A 45 -9.61 -10.47 12.52
C PRO A 45 -8.84 -11.09 11.36
N ARG A 46 -8.23 -12.25 11.62
CA ARG A 46 -7.54 -12.99 10.59
C ARG A 46 -8.51 -13.39 9.48
N LEU A 47 -8.13 -13.15 8.25
CA LEU A 47 -8.95 -13.43 7.08
C LEU A 47 -8.74 -14.87 6.63
N ILE A 48 -9.81 -15.64 6.55
CA ILE A 48 -9.78 -17.06 6.19
C ILE A 48 -10.59 -17.26 4.92
N GLY A 49 -10.13 -18.13 4.03
CA GLY A 49 -10.81 -18.45 2.80
C GLY A 49 -10.50 -17.44 1.68
N SER A 50 -11.46 -17.26 0.79
CA SER A 50 -11.28 -16.37 -0.36
C SER A 50 -11.44 -14.91 0.06
N ILE A 51 -10.55 -14.07 -0.45
CA ILE A 51 -10.45 -12.66 -0.07
C ILE A 51 -10.62 -11.77 -1.29
N GLU A 52 -11.42 -10.71 -1.15
CA GLU A 52 -11.48 -9.58 -2.08
C GLU A 52 -10.81 -8.38 -1.43
N LEU A 53 -10.11 -7.58 -2.21
CA LEU A 53 -9.46 -6.37 -1.73
C LEU A 53 -9.84 -5.17 -2.60
N ASP A 54 -10.32 -4.11 -1.95
CA ASP A 54 -10.42 -2.78 -2.54
C ASP A 54 -9.35 -1.91 -1.87
N ILE A 55 -8.52 -1.22 -2.65
CA ILE A 55 -7.42 -0.44 -2.10
C ILE A 55 -7.14 0.82 -2.92
N THR A 56 -6.88 1.92 -2.22
CA THR A 56 -6.43 3.18 -2.81
C THR A 56 -5.13 3.59 -2.13
N PHE A 57 -4.10 3.78 -2.95
CA PHE A 57 -2.83 4.34 -2.50
C PHE A 57 -2.86 5.84 -2.73
N VAL A 58 -2.80 6.61 -1.64
CA VAL A 58 -2.77 8.08 -1.69
C VAL A 58 -1.32 8.51 -1.47
N ILE A 59 -0.73 9.02 -2.53
CA ILE A 59 0.70 9.31 -2.64
C ILE A 59 0.90 10.82 -2.53
N LYS A 60 1.98 11.23 -1.88
CA LYS A 60 2.30 12.64 -1.71
C LYS A 60 2.30 13.37 -3.05
N ARG A 61 1.54 14.46 -3.13
CA ARG A 61 1.48 15.29 -4.32
C ARG A 61 2.78 16.10 -4.46
N PRO A 62 3.43 16.08 -5.64
CA PRO A 62 4.61 16.92 -5.85
C PRO A 62 4.24 18.40 -5.92
N GLN A 63 5.20 19.28 -5.61
CA GLN A 63 4.98 20.73 -5.63
C GLN A 63 4.53 21.23 -7.00
N SER A 64 5.00 20.62 -8.07
CA SER A 64 4.63 20.99 -9.44
C SER A 64 3.13 20.83 -9.72
N LEU A 65 2.41 20.07 -8.90
CA LEU A 65 0.96 19.84 -9.01
C LEU A 65 0.17 20.49 -7.88
N ARG A 66 0.80 21.42 -7.15
CA ARG A 66 0.17 22.17 -6.05
C ARG A 66 -0.06 23.63 -6.37
N ARG A 67 -0.11 23.97 -7.67
CA ARG A 67 -0.35 25.33 -8.10
C ARG A 67 -1.80 25.72 -7.84
N LYS A 68 -2.05 27.06 -7.80
CA LYS A 68 -3.39 27.60 -7.52
C LYS A 68 -4.45 27.04 -8.46
N ALA A 69 -4.10 26.79 -9.72
CA ALA A 69 -5.01 26.27 -10.73
C ALA A 69 -5.23 24.75 -10.64
N ASP A 70 -4.39 24.04 -9.86
CA ASP A 70 -4.54 22.59 -9.71
C ASP A 70 -5.72 22.26 -8.78
N PRO A 71 -6.43 21.13 -9.01
CA PRO A 71 -7.57 20.73 -8.18
C PRO A 71 -7.19 20.54 -6.71
N GLU A 72 -8.13 20.85 -5.81
CA GLU A 72 -7.95 20.60 -4.37
C GLU A 72 -8.03 19.11 -4.03
N GLU A 73 -8.90 18.38 -4.72
CA GLU A 73 -9.13 16.97 -4.49
C GLU A 73 -8.02 16.09 -5.07
N ARG A 74 -8.07 14.80 -4.76
CA ARG A 74 -7.14 13.81 -5.30
C ARG A 74 -7.18 13.79 -6.83
N ILE A 75 -6.00 13.56 -7.44
CA ILE A 75 -5.88 13.42 -8.89
C ILE A 75 -5.18 12.10 -9.24
N PRO A 76 -5.46 11.51 -10.42
CA PRO A 76 -4.82 10.26 -10.82
C PRO A 76 -3.30 10.39 -10.85
N HIS A 77 -2.61 9.37 -10.34
CA HIS A 77 -1.15 9.26 -10.38
C HIS A 77 -0.78 8.37 -11.56
N THR A 78 -0.26 8.96 -12.62
CA THR A 78 0.03 8.23 -13.87
C THR A 78 1.52 8.09 -14.16
N LYS A 79 2.36 8.30 -13.16
CA LYS A 79 3.81 8.19 -13.28
C LYS A 79 4.33 6.97 -12.50
N ARG A 80 5.61 6.67 -12.65
CA ARG A 80 6.23 5.63 -11.82
C ARG A 80 6.22 6.05 -10.35
N PRO A 81 6.26 5.13 -9.39
CA PRO A 81 6.25 3.66 -9.58
C PRO A 81 4.89 3.11 -10.04
N ASP A 82 4.91 1.90 -10.60
CA ASP A 82 3.71 1.25 -11.11
C ASP A 82 2.80 0.78 -9.98
N LEU A 83 1.50 0.71 -10.26
CA LEU A 83 0.48 0.33 -9.29
C LEU A 83 0.74 -1.05 -8.68
N ASP A 84 1.17 -2.03 -9.47
CA ASP A 84 1.44 -3.39 -8.99
C ASP A 84 2.57 -3.42 -7.95
N ASN A 85 3.55 -2.53 -8.04
CA ASN A 85 4.64 -2.45 -7.06
C ASN A 85 4.18 -1.90 -5.72
N TYR A 86 3.24 -0.96 -5.71
CA TYR A 86 2.59 -0.51 -4.47
C TYR A 86 1.75 -1.61 -3.85
N LEU A 87 1.01 -2.32 -4.70
CA LEU A 87 0.18 -3.44 -4.26
C LEU A 87 1.02 -4.54 -3.63
N LYS A 88 2.15 -4.88 -4.27
CA LYS A 88 3.06 -5.91 -3.76
C LYS A 88 3.58 -5.57 -2.37
N SER A 89 4.02 -4.34 -2.16
CA SER A 89 4.55 -3.93 -0.85
C SER A 89 3.49 -4.01 0.25
N PHE A 90 2.27 -3.59 -0.04
CA PHE A 90 1.16 -3.67 0.92
C PHE A 90 0.80 -5.12 1.24
N LEU A 91 0.66 -5.97 0.22
CA LEU A 91 0.30 -7.37 0.43
C LEU A 91 1.38 -8.14 1.18
N ASP A 92 2.66 -7.86 0.90
CA ASP A 92 3.77 -8.45 1.65
C ASP A 92 3.70 -8.07 3.13
N ALA A 93 3.42 -6.81 3.43
CA ALA A 93 3.26 -6.36 4.81
C ALA A 93 2.05 -6.99 5.48
N ALA A 94 0.92 -7.05 4.80
CA ALA A 94 -0.31 -7.65 5.33
C ALA A 94 -0.13 -9.14 5.64
N GLN A 95 0.56 -9.86 4.76
CA GLN A 95 0.86 -11.27 4.98
C GLN A 95 1.83 -11.45 6.16
N LYS A 96 2.86 -10.63 6.24
CA LYS A 96 3.82 -10.67 7.36
C LYS A 96 3.18 -10.32 8.70
N SER A 97 2.18 -9.46 8.70
CA SER A 97 1.44 -9.13 9.92
C SER A 97 0.50 -10.26 10.37
N GLY A 98 0.32 -11.29 9.55
CA GLY A 98 -0.54 -12.42 9.88
C GLY A 98 -2.01 -12.19 9.56
N LEU A 99 -2.34 -11.15 8.80
CA LEU A 99 -3.72 -10.85 8.45
C LEU A 99 -4.36 -11.96 7.62
N PHE A 100 -3.60 -12.61 6.77
CA PHE A 100 -3.98 -13.82 6.05
C PHE A 100 -2.75 -14.72 5.90
N GLU A 101 -2.97 -16.00 5.59
CA GLU A 101 -1.88 -16.95 5.50
C GLU A 101 -1.04 -16.77 4.23
N ASP A 102 -1.72 -16.62 3.08
CA ASP A 102 -1.06 -16.50 1.80
C ASP A 102 -1.84 -15.54 0.90
N ASP A 103 -1.13 -14.71 0.14
CA ASP A 103 -1.73 -13.78 -0.81
C ASP A 103 -2.46 -14.50 -1.96
N SER A 104 -2.21 -15.80 -2.17
CA SER A 104 -2.98 -16.62 -3.11
C SER A 104 -4.46 -16.72 -2.75
N GLN A 105 -4.83 -16.40 -1.51
CA GLN A 105 -6.23 -16.36 -1.09
C GLN A 105 -6.99 -15.20 -1.75
N ILE A 106 -6.27 -14.19 -2.24
CA ILE A 106 -6.88 -13.01 -2.84
C ILE A 106 -7.19 -13.31 -4.30
N TYR A 107 -8.48 -13.41 -4.62
CA TYR A 107 -8.92 -13.76 -5.96
C TYR A 107 -9.42 -12.54 -6.75
N ARG A 108 -9.65 -11.42 -6.10
CA ARG A 108 -10.14 -10.20 -6.73
C ARG A 108 -9.55 -8.97 -6.07
N ILE A 109 -9.02 -8.06 -6.87
CA ILE A 109 -8.45 -6.80 -6.39
C ILE A 109 -8.99 -5.65 -7.24
N ASN A 110 -9.48 -4.61 -6.57
CA ASN A 110 -9.78 -3.33 -7.18
C ASN A 110 -8.81 -2.31 -6.58
N ALA A 111 -7.84 -1.86 -7.35
CA ALA A 111 -6.76 -1.02 -6.86
C ALA A 111 -6.59 0.23 -7.70
N GLU A 112 -6.27 1.33 -7.04
CA GLU A 112 -5.94 2.58 -7.71
C GLU A 112 -4.83 3.33 -6.94
N LYS A 113 -4.10 4.18 -7.64
CA LYS A 113 -3.13 5.10 -7.03
C LYS A 113 -3.47 6.51 -7.44
N LYS A 114 -3.46 7.42 -6.46
CA LYS A 114 -3.79 8.82 -6.65
C LYS A 114 -2.81 9.70 -5.90
N TYR A 115 -2.57 10.90 -6.39
CA TYR A 115 -1.91 11.92 -5.60
C TYR A 115 -2.89 12.44 -4.56
N SER A 116 -2.39 12.74 -3.38
CA SER A 116 -3.18 13.28 -2.28
C SER A 116 -3.85 14.60 -2.65
N GLY A 117 -4.97 14.89 -2.01
CA GLY A 117 -5.54 16.24 -2.02
C GLY A 117 -4.53 17.24 -1.48
N LYS A 118 -4.69 18.52 -1.78
CA LYS A 118 -3.72 19.56 -1.39
C LYS A 118 -3.49 19.65 0.12
N THR A 119 -4.52 19.33 0.91
CA THR A 119 -4.43 19.35 2.38
C THR A 119 -4.41 17.96 3.01
N GLU A 120 -4.34 16.94 2.18
CA GLU A 120 -4.39 15.54 2.63
C GLU A 120 -2.99 14.97 2.81
N ASN A 121 -2.80 14.21 3.89
CA ASN A 121 -1.58 13.45 4.09
C ASN A 121 -1.61 12.14 3.29
N PRO A 122 -0.44 11.65 2.84
CA PRO A 122 -0.37 10.34 2.20
C PRO A 122 -0.93 9.25 3.12
N ARG A 123 -1.59 8.27 2.52
CA ARG A 123 -2.22 7.18 3.28
C ARG A 123 -2.54 6.00 2.38
N ILE A 124 -2.90 4.88 3.01
CA ILE A 124 -3.44 3.72 2.30
C ILE A 124 -4.84 3.48 2.85
N ILE A 125 -5.82 3.44 1.95
CA ILE A 125 -7.22 3.18 2.28
C ILE A 125 -7.57 1.82 1.70
N PHE A 126 -8.07 0.91 2.52
CA PHE A 126 -8.33 -0.45 2.05
C PHE A 126 -9.56 -1.07 2.70
N HIS A 127 -10.09 -2.09 2.04
CA HIS A 127 -11.18 -2.90 2.56
C HIS A 127 -11.00 -4.34 2.08
N PHE A 128 -10.87 -5.26 3.03
CA PHE A 128 -10.87 -6.69 2.75
C PHE A 128 -12.27 -7.27 2.98
N LYS A 129 -12.71 -8.12 2.05
CA LYS A 129 -13.96 -8.87 2.19
C LYS A 129 -13.65 -10.36 2.08
N THR A 130 -14.26 -11.15 2.95
CA THR A 130 -14.18 -12.60 2.89
C THR A 130 -15.54 -13.17 2.50
N THR A 131 -15.54 -14.27 1.76
CA THR A 131 -16.79 -14.96 1.39
C THR A 131 -16.98 -16.21 2.23
#